data_22b5354e2396acb9263381a37d314202
#
_entry.id   22b5354e2396acb9263381a37d314202
#
_cell.length_a   1.000
_cell.length_b   1.000
_cell.length_c   1.000
_cell.angle_alpha   90.00
_cell.angle_beta   90.00
_cell.angle_gamma   90.00
#
_symmetry.space_group_name_H-M   'P 1'
#
loop_
_entity.id
_entity.type
_entity.pdbx_description
1 polymer ?
#
loop_
_entity_poly.entity_id
_entity_poly.type
_entity_poly.pdbx_seq_one_letter_code
_entity_poly.pdbx_strand_id
1 'polypeptide(L)'
;VSGLKTVIPSTPYDAKGLLIAAIEDNDPVIFFEPKRIYNGPFDGHHDRPVKPWKAHPLGEVEPGHYTVPFGKAVIHREGSAVTVLAYGTMVHVCEAAAEESGVDAEVIDLRTLLPLDLETIVESVRKTGRCVVVHEATLTSGFGAELAALVQAECFYHLEAPVTRICGWDTPYPYVHEWSYFPGPARIAAALTGIMEA
;
A
#
# COMPACT_ATOMS: atom_id res chain seq x y z
N VAL A 1 9.40 -15.50 -1.50
CA VAL A 1 9.84 -16.77 -0.90
C VAL A 1 9.26 -16.85 0.50
N SER A 2 8.43 -17.88 0.76
CA SER A 2 7.80 -18.07 2.07
C SER A 2 8.88 -18.26 3.16
N GLY A 3 8.61 -17.68 4.34
CA GLY A 3 9.51 -17.75 5.49
C GLY A 3 10.58 -16.67 5.58
N LEU A 4 10.79 -15.88 4.52
CA LEU A 4 11.66 -14.71 4.58
C LEU A 4 10.87 -13.47 4.99
N LYS A 5 11.38 -12.73 5.97
CA LYS A 5 10.83 -11.42 6.32
C LYS A 5 10.95 -10.48 5.12
N THR A 6 9.88 -9.76 4.82
CA THR A 6 9.81 -8.90 3.64
C THR A 6 9.17 -7.56 4.00
N VAL A 7 9.90 -6.47 3.81
CA VAL A 7 9.47 -5.12 4.15
C VAL A 7 9.58 -4.18 2.95
N ILE A 8 8.70 -3.19 2.88
CA ILE A 8 8.65 -2.19 1.83
C ILE A 8 8.11 -0.87 2.39
N PRO A 9 8.98 0.10 2.75
CA PRO A 9 8.56 1.36 3.32
C PRO A 9 7.87 2.27 2.30
N SER A 10 6.99 3.13 2.78
CA SER A 10 6.37 4.21 2.01
C SER A 10 6.86 5.60 2.41
N THR A 11 7.49 5.74 3.58
CA THR A 11 7.95 7.03 4.12
C THR A 11 9.43 6.99 4.51
N PRO A 12 10.13 8.14 4.58
CA PRO A 12 11.50 8.19 5.09
C PRO A 12 11.63 7.74 6.54
N TYR A 13 10.62 8.00 7.38
CA TYR A 13 10.57 7.53 8.76
C TYR A 13 10.58 5.99 8.81
N ASP A 14 9.71 5.35 8.04
CA ASP A 14 9.63 3.90 7.99
C ASP A 14 10.87 3.28 7.32
N ALA A 15 11.39 3.92 6.28
CA ALA A 15 12.60 3.45 5.60
C ALA A 15 13.77 3.35 6.58
N LYS A 16 13.99 4.37 7.40
CA LYS A 16 15.03 4.34 8.43
C LYS A 16 14.73 3.31 9.52
N GLY A 17 13.54 3.35 10.11
CA GLY A 17 13.19 2.48 11.23
C GLY A 17 13.14 1.00 10.88
N LEU A 18 12.60 0.65 9.71
CA LEU A 18 12.57 -0.73 9.20
C LEU A 18 13.95 -1.21 8.78
N LEU A 19 14.80 -0.34 8.21
CA LEU A 19 16.16 -0.72 7.82
C LEU A 19 17.01 -1.01 9.04
N ILE A 20 16.93 -0.19 10.09
CA ILE A 20 17.64 -0.45 11.35
C ILE A 20 17.15 -1.77 11.95
N ALA A 21 15.83 -1.99 12.01
CA ALA A 21 15.25 -3.24 12.49
C ALA A 21 15.74 -4.45 11.66
N ALA A 22 15.86 -4.30 10.34
CA ALA A 22 16.35 -5.37 9.46
C ALA A 22 17.85 -5.70 9.68
N ILE A 23 18.66 -4.69 10.00
CA ILE A 23 20.09 -4.89 10.31
C ILE A 23 20.26 -5.57 11.67
N GLU A 24 19.41 -5.26 12.62
CA GLU A 24 19.45 -5.83 13.99
C GLU A 24 18.79 -7.20 14.09
N ASP A 25 18.05 -7.61 13.09
CA ASP A 25 17.38 -8.91 13.06
C ASP A 25 18.40 -10.06 12.83
N ASN A 26 18.19 -11.17 13.53
CA ASN A 26 19.04 -12.35 13.36
C ASN A 26 18.70 -13.20 12.13
N ASP A 27 17.54 -12.96 11.51
CA ASP A 27 17.08 -13.67 10.32
C ASP A 27 17.28 -12.81 9.06
N PRO A 28 17.38 -13.42 7.88
CA PRO A 28 17.42 -12.67 6.62
C PRO A 28 16.14 -11.86 6.40
N VAL A 29 16.29 -10.57 6.05
CA VAL A 29 15.21 -9.66 5.72
C VAL A 29 15.36 -9.19 4.28
N ILE A 30 14.31 -9.36 3.46
CA ILE A 30 14.24 -8.73 2.13
C ILE A 30 13.69 -7.33 2.32
N PHE A 31 14.53 -6.34 2.04
CA PHE A 31 14.16 -4.94 2.13
C PHE A 31 13.97 -4.37 0.73
N PHE A 32 12.72 -4.04 0.35
CA PHE A 32 12.42 -3.40 -0.91
C PHE A 32 12.47 -1.89 -0.78
N GLU A 33 13.16 -1.26 -1.71
CA GLU A 33 13.23 0.20 -1.82
C GLU A 33 12.46 0.65 -3.07
N PRO A 34 11.23 1.18 -2.94
CA PRO A 34 10.48 1.64 -4.10
C PRO A 34 11.19 2.84 -4.75
N LYS A 35 11.78 2.65 -5.92
CA LYS A 35 12.62 3.65 -6.58
C LYS A 35 11.87 4.95 -6.90
N ARG A 36 10.58 4.87 -7.19
CA ARG A 36 9.75 6.04 -7.51
C ARG A 36 9.70 7.05 -6.36
N ILE A 37 9.62 6.59 -5.09
CA ILE A 37 9.53 7.51 -3.95
C ILE A 37 10.84 8.25 -3.63
N TYR A 38 11.96 7.92 -4.27
CA TYR A 38 13.16 8.75 -4.16
C TYR A 38 12.99 10.13 -4.82
N ASN A 39 12.29 10.19 -5.95
CA ASN A 39 12.18 11.38 -6.78
C ASN A 39 10.73 11.81 -7.07
N GLY A 40 9.71 11.01 -6.70
CA GLY A 40 8.31 11.23 -7.04
C GLY A 40 7.98 11.04 -8.53
N PRO A 41 6.79 11.42 -8.97
CA PRO A 41 5.70 11.97 -8.17
C PRO A 41 5.09 10.91 -7.24
N PHE A 42 4.85 11.28 -5.99
CA PHE A 42 4.35 10.36 -4.97
C PHE A 42 2.88 10.00 -5.19
N ASP A 43 2.08 10.99 -5.62
CA ASP A 43 0.65 10.87 -5.89
C ASP A 43 0.30 10.13 -7.20
N GLY A 44 1.30 9.75 -7.98
CA GLY A 44 1.12 9.08 -9.28
C GLY A 44 0.79 10.00 -10.46
N HIS A 45 0.73 11.31 -10.28
CA HIS A 45 0.50 12.29 -11.33
C HIS A 45 1.82 12.74 -11.97
N HIS A 46 2.27 12.03 -12.99
CA HIS A 46 3.53 12.31 -13.70
C HIS A 46 3.53 13.58 -14.56
N ASP A 47 2.38 14.20 -14.76
CA ASP A 47 2.15 15.44 -15.49
C ASP A 47 2.22 16.71 -14.60
N ARG A 48 2.42 16.54 -13.31
CA ARG A 48 2.51 17.62 -12.32
C ARG A 48 3.94 17.84 -11.82
N PRO A 49 4.29 19.02 -11.35
CA PRO A 49 5.59 19.26 -10.71
C PRO A 49 5.80 18.39 -9.49
N VAL A 50 6.95 17.72 -9.43
CA VAL A 50 7.31 16.85 -8.29
C VAL A 50 7.70 17.69 -7.08
N LYS A 51 7.10 17.37 -5.92
CA LYS A 51 7.48 17.93 -4.62
C LYS A 51 8.56 17.05 -3.99
N PRO A 52 9.69 17.61 -3.56
CA PRO A 52 10.71 16.83 -2.87
C PRO A 52 10.20 16.39 -1.46
N TRP A 53 10.74 15.29 -0.94
CA TRP A 53 10.37 14.76 0.38
C TRP A 53 10.45 15.79 1.50
N LYS A 54 11.44 16.67 1.51
CA LYS A 54 11.57 17.75 2.50
C LYS A 54 10.37 18.71 2.57
N ALA A 55 9.55 18.74 1.52
CA ALA A 55 8.32 19.53 1.48
C ALA A 55 7.06 18.68 1.68
N HIS A 56 7.22 17.35 1.89
CA HIS A 56 6.13 16.44 2.16
C HIS A 56 5.89 16.36 3.68
N PRO A 57 4.63 16.37 4.16
CA PRO A 57 4.33 16.30 5.60
C PRO A 57 4.95 15.10 6.32
N LEU A 58 5.10 13.97 5.61
CA LEU A 58 5.69 12.73 6.12
C LEU A 58 7.19 12.58 5.81
N GLY A 59 7.84 13.66 5.37
CA GLY A 59 9.26 13.66 4.95
C GLY A 59 10.26 13.77 6.10
N GLU A 60 9.80 14.07 7.30
CA GLU A 60 10.69 14.22 8.46
C GLU A 60 11.13 12.86 9.02
N VAL A 61 12.39 12.80 9.42
CA VAL A 61 13.00 11.61 10.04
C VAL A 61 13.53 12.00 11.40
N GLU A 62 13.12 11.33 12.45
CA GLU A 62 13.60 11.58 13.80
C GLU A 62 15.12 11.34 13.91
N PRO A 63 15.84 12.19 14.66
CA PRO A 63 17.26 11.98 14.92
C PRO A 63 17.49 10.78 15.82
N GLY A 64 18.70 10.25 15.78
CA GLY A 64 19.10 9.15 16.65
C GLY A 64 18.63 7.77 16.15
N HIS A 65 18.73 6.78 17.02
CA HIS A 65 18.37 5.40 16.78
C HIS A 65 16.90 5.16 17.13
N TYR A 66 16.16 4.51 16.22
CA TYR A 66 14.84 3.94 16.46
C TYR A 66 14.56 2.81 15.48
N THR A 67 13.67 1.91 15.82
CA THR A 67 13.21 0.84 14.96
C THR A 67 11.71 0.92 14.75
N VAL A 68 11.26 0.45 13.60
CA VAL A 68 9.85 0.18 13.32
C VAL A 68 9.65 -1.33 13.37
N PRO A 69 8.73 -1.85 14.19
CA PRO A 69 8.55 -3.28 14.36
C PRO A 69 7.97 -3.93 13.09
N PHE A 70 8.46 -5.12 12.76
CA PHE A 70 7.86 -5.92 11.68
C PHE A 70 6.48 -6.43 12.07
N GLY A 71 5.61 -6.63 11.08
CA GLY A 71 4.25 -7.12 11.29
C GLY A 71 3.32 -6.10 11.93
N LYS A 72 3.62 -4.80 11.78
CA LYS A 72 2.75 -3.71 12.19
C LYS A 72 2.49 -2.75 11.03
N ALA A 73 1.24 -2.76 10.57
CA ALA A 73 0.72 -1.81 9.61
C ALA A 73 0.44 -0.45 10.27
N VAL A 74 0.19 0.55 9.44
CA VAL A 74 -0.27 1.86 9.92
C VAL A 74 -1.46 2.33 9.10
N ILE A 75 -2.43 2.92 9.78
CA ILE A 75 -3.50 3.66 9.11
C ILE A 75 -2.91 4.99 8.63
N HIS A 76 -2.63 5.04 7.34
CA HIS A 76 -2.07 6.22 6.69
C HIS A 76 -3.11 7.34 6.52
N ARG A 77 -4.35 6.94 6.22
CA ARG A 77 -5.53 7.79 6.12
C ARG A 77 -6.70 7.11 6.79
N GLU A 78 -7.31 7.79 7.74
CA GLU A 78 -8.56 7.32 8.37
C GLU A 78 -9.73 7.37 7.37
N GLY A 79 -10.65 6.43 7.51
CA GLY A 79 -11.87 6.36 6.72
C GLY A 79 -12.85 5.31 7.24
N SER A 80 -14.06 5.30 6.70
CA SER A 80 -15.12 4.42 7.18
C SER A 80 -15.92 3.70 6.09
N ALA A 81 -15.72 4.06 4.81
CA ALA A 81 -16.53 3.52 3.71
C ALA A 81 -15.90 2.32 2.99
N VAL A 82 -14.57 2.28 2.89
CA VAL A 82 -13.82 1.20 2.23
C VAL A 82 -12.40 1.12 2.80
N THR A 83 -11.90 -0.09 3.02
CA THR A 83 -10.50 -0.34 3.36
C THR A 83 -9.67 -0.47 2.09
N VAL A 84 -8.57 0.27 2.02
CA VAL A 84 -7.58 0.18 0.92
C VAL A 84 -6.27 -0.34 1.48
N LEU A 85 -5.85 -1.52 1.05
CA LEU A 85 -4.58 -2.15 1.43
C LEU A 85 -3.53 -1.80 0.39
N ALA A 86 -2.47 -1.13 0.81
CA ALA A 86 -1.37 -0.72 -0.07
C ALA A 86 -0.02 -0.83 0.63
N TYR A 87 1.06 -0.73 -0.12
CA TYR A 87 2.43 -0.68 0.38
C TYR A 87 3.35 0.07 -0.58
N GLY A 88 4.46 0.60 -0.07
CA GLY A 88 5.43 1.35 -0.86
C GLY A 88 4.79 2.56 -1.53
N THR A 89 5.10 2.80 -2.81
CA THR A 89 4.60 3.93 -3.59
C THR A 89 3.08 4.03 -3.63
N MET A 90 2.39 2.88 -3.65
CA MET A 90 0.94 2.85 -3.83
C MET A 90 0.17 3.44 -2.65
N VAL A 91 0.75 3.57 -1.48
CA VAL A 91 0.13 4.23 -0.32
C VAL A 91 -0.24 5.69 -0.67
N HIS A 92 0.71 6.44 -1.22
CA HIS A 92 0.50 7.84 -1.61
C HIS A 92 -0.43 7.99 -2.81
N VAL A 93 -0.37 7.05 -3.76
CA VAL A 93 -1.26 7.04 -4.92
C VAL A 93 -2.71 6.74 -4.49
N CYS A 94 -2.90 5.87 -3.49
CA CYS A 94 -4.23 5.58 -2.92
C CYS A 94 -4.80 6.77 -2.15
N GLU A 95 -3.97 7.52 -1.41
CA GLU A 95 -4.39 8.76 -0.75
C GLU A 95 -4.91 9.78 -1.77
N ALA A 96 -4.14 10.04 -2.85
CA ALA A 96 -4.55 10.92 -3.93
C ALA A 96 -5.84 10.45 -4.61
N ALA A 97 -6.00 9.14 -4.82
CA ALA A 97 -7.20 8.56 -5.42
C ALA A 97 -8.43 8.70 -4.50
N ALA A 98 -8.25 8.56 -3.18
CA ALA A 98 -9.31 8.78 -2.20
C ALA A 98 -9.79 10.25 -2.21
N GLU A 99 -8.85 11.21 -2.30
CA GLU A 99 -9.17 12.63 -2.43
C GLU A 99 -9.91 12.92 -3.75
N GLU A 100 -9.46 12.37 -4.87
CA GLU A 100 -10.06 12.59 -6.19
C GLU A 100 -11.46 11.98 -6.32
N SER A 101 -11.69 10.81 -5.74
CA SER A 101 -13.00 10.14 -5.76
C SER A 101 -13.99 10.75 -4.77
N GLY A 102 -13.48 11.40 -3.72
CA GLY A 102 -14.30 11.86 -2.59
C GLY A 102 -14.82 10.71 -1.70
N VAL A 103 -14.38 9.48 -1.93
CA VAL A 103 -14.75 8.32 -1.11
C VAL A 103 -14.00 8.37 0.22
N ASP A 104 -14.71 8.12 1.32
CA ASP A 104 -14.13 8.06 2.68
C ASP A 104 -13.37 6.75 2.88
N ALA A 105 -12.24 6.61 2.17
CA ALA A 105 -11.40 5.43 2.18
C ALA A 105 -10.40 5.46 3.34
N GLU A 106 -10.31 4.34 4.07
CA GLU A 106 -9.25 4.08 5.02
C GLU A 106 -8.06 3.44 4.29
N VAL A 107 -6.95 4.16 4.19
CA VAL A 107 -5.73 3.66 3.53
C VAL A 107 -4.79 3.09 4.58
N ILE A 108 -4.49 1.81 4.45
CA ILE A 108 -3.55 1.08 5.32
C ILE A 108 -2.25 0.87 4.57
N ASP A 109 -1.16 1.40 5.11
CA ASP A 109 0.19 1.02 4.71
C ASP A 109 0.60 -0.26 5.44
N LEU A 110 0.78 -1.32 4.70
CA LEU A 110 1.16 -2.62 5.24
C LEU A 110 2.58 -2.64 5.81
N ARG A 111 3.51 -1.81 5.30
CA ARG A 111 4.93 -1.75 5.69
C ARG A 111 5.67 -3.07 5.57
N THR A 112 5.04 -4.14 6.05
CA THR A 112 5.61 -5.50 6.10
C THR A 112 4.66 -6.46 5.39
N LEU A 113 5.19 -7.18 4.40
CA LEU A 113 4.43 -8.21 3.69
C LEU A 113 4.51 -9.55 4.43
N LEU A 114 5.65 -9.80 5.09
CA LEU A 114 5.85 -10.97 5.95
C LEU A 114 6.82 -10.60 7.10
N PRO A 115 6.42 -10.71 8.36
CA PRO A 115 5.06 -11.04 8.84
C PRO A 115 4.04 -9.96 8.49
N LEU A 116 2.79 -10.36 8.28
CA LEU A 116 1.68 -9.45 7.96
C LEU A 116 0.93 -9.06 9.25
N ASP A 117 0.50 -7.81 9.35
CA ASP A 117 -0.43 -7.36 10.41
C ASP A 117 -1.89 -7.69 10.02
N LEU A 118 -2.25 -8.95 10.19
CA LEU A 118 -3.60 -9.42 9.85
C LEU A 118 -4.66 -8.80 10.75
N GLU A 119 -4.34 -8.51 12.00
CA GLU A 119 -5.26 -7.93 12.98
C GLU A 119 -5.78 -6.56 12.49
N THR A 120 -4.87 -5.65 12.16
CA THR A 120 -5.22 -4.32 11.65
C THR A 120 -6.05 -4.40 10.36
N ILE A 121 -5.70 -5.30 9.45
CA ILE A 121 -6.46 -5.52 8.21
C ILE A 121 -7.88 -5.97 8.50
N VAL A 122 -8.05 -6.99 9.35
CA VAL A 122 -9.35 -7.58 9.68
C VAL A 122 -10.25 -6.58 10.40
N GLU A 123 -9.71 -5.82 11.34
CA GLU A 123 -10.46 -4.77 12.06
C GLU A 123 -10.98 -3.70 11.11
N SER A 124 -10.13 -3.22 10.21
CA SER A 124 -10.52 -2.23 9.21
C SER A 124 -11.59 -2.76 8.26
N VAL A 125 -11.39 -3.95 7.67
CA VAL A 125 -12.36 -4.52 6.73
C VAL A 125 -13.70 -4.82 7.41
N ARG A 126 -13.71 -5.27 8.66
CA ARG A 126 -14.95 -5.45 9.43
C ARG A 126 -15.68 -4.15 9.71
N LYS A 127 -14.94 -3.05 9.89
CA LYS A 127 -15.50 -1.70 10.07
C LYS A 127 -16.13 -1.17 8.79
N THR A 128 -15.47 -1.35 7.64
CA THR A 128 -15.86 -0.72 6.38
C THR A 128 -16.76 -1.59 5.50
N GLY A 129 -16.76 -2.89 5.68
CA GLY A 129 -17.48 -3.87 4.84
C GLY A 129 -16.94 -4.04 3.41
N ARG A 130 -15.93 -3.26 3.00
CA ARG A 130 -15.38 -3.25 1.63
C ARG A 130 -13.87 -3.23 1.63
N CYS A 131 -13.27 -3.92 0.66
CA CYS A 131 -11.81 -3.98 0.57
C CYS A 131 -11.31 -3.83 -0.87
N VAL A 132 -10.36 -2.91 -1.06
CA VAL A 132 -9.58 -2.74 -2.30
C VAL A 132 -8.12 -2.98 -2.00
N VAL A 133 -7.46 -3.82 -2.79
CA VAL A 133 -6.01 -4.10 -2.68
C VAL A 133 -5.29 -3.45 -3.84
N VAL A 134 -4.27 -2.65 -3.56
CA VAL A 134 -3.52 -1.90 -4.57
C VAL A 134 -2.03 -2.17 -4.46
N HIS A 135 -1.40 -2.60 -5.55
CA HIS A 135 0.05 -2.78 -5.63
C HIS A 135 0.60 -2.69 -7.06
N GLU A 136 1.89 -2.50 -7.20
CA GLU A 136 2.58 -2.34 -8.49
C GLU A 136 2.80 -3.67 -9.23
N ALA A 137 2.91 -4.79 -8.51
CA ALA A 137 3.07 -6.11 -9.11
C ALA A 137 1.86 -6.50 -9.97
N THR A 138 2.04 -7.51 -10.84
CA THR A 138 0.98 -8.04 -11.70
C THR A 138 -0.24 -8.54 -10.91
N LEU A 139 -1.40 -8.57 -11.56
CA LEU A 139 -2.62 -9.14 -10.97
C LEU A 139 -2.45 -10.65 -10.70
N THR A 140 -1.93 -11.39 -11.69
CA THR A 140 -1.64 -12.82 -11.54
C THR A 140 -0.36 -13.02 -10.74
N SER A 141 -0.43 -13.87 -9.72
CA SER A 141 0.70 -14.20 -8.81
C SER A 141 1.23 -13.02 -8.00
N GLY A 142 0.58 -11.86 -8.02
CA GLY A 142 0.90 -10.75 -7.13
C GLY A 142 0.43 -11.00 -5.71
N PHE A 143 1.09 -10.36 -4.72
CA PHE A 143 0.78 -10.53 -3.29
C PHE A 143 -0.66 -10.15 -2.94
N GLY A 144 -1.31 -9.29 -3.73
CA GLY A 144 -2.72 -8.95 -3.56
C GLY A 144 -3.67 -10.15 -3.68
N ALA A 145 -3.27 -11.25 -4.32
CA ALA A 145 -4.06 -12.48 -4.33
C ALA A 145 -4.09 -13.15 -2.95
N GLU A 146 -2.96 -13.15 -2.24
CA GLU A 146 -2.87 -13.62 -0.87
C GLU A 146 -3.71 -12.75 0.07
N LEU A 147 -3.57 -11.42 -0.02
CA LEU A 147 -4.37 -10.48 0.77
C LEU A 147 -5.88 -10.69 0.54
N ALA A 148 -6.30 -10.86 -0.71
CA ALA A 148 -7.70 -11.11 -1.03
C ALA A 148 -8.19 -12.45 -0.44
N ALA A 149 -7.37 -13.50 -0.46
CA ALA A 149 -7.69 -14.78 0.14
C ALA A 149 -7.81 -14.68 1.67
N LEU A 150 -6.90 -13.97 2.34
CA LEU A 150 -6.94 -13.75 3.78
C LEU A 150 -8.16 -12.93 4.20
N VAL A 151 -8.44 -11.83 3.49
CA VAL A 151 -9.65 -11.02 3.75
C VAL A 151 -10.91 -11.82 3.53
N GLN A 152 -10.98 -12.65 2.49
CA GLN A 152 -12.11 -13.53 2.24
C GLN A 152 -12.28 -14.56 3.35
N ALA A 153 -11.20 -15.14 3.86
CA ALA A 153 -11.27 -16.13 4.94
C ALA A 153 -11.73 -15.52 6.27
N GLU A 154 -11.19 -14.34 6.63
CA GLU A 154 -11.40 -13.74 7.96
C GLU A 154 -12.62 -12.81 8.04
N CYS A 155 -13.03 -12.24 6.89
CA CYS A 155 -14.05 -11.20 6.84
C CYS A 155 -15.28 -11.55 5.98
N PHE A 156 -15.42 -12.78 5.49
CA PHE A 156 -16.48 -13.19 4.57
C PHE A 156 -17.87 -12.66 4.96
N TYR A 157 -18.26 -12.85 6.20
CA TYR A 157 -19.59 -12.44 6.71
C TYR A 157 -19.73 -10.93 6.96
N HIS A 158 -18.66 -10.15 6.76
CA HIS A 158 -18.65 -8.69 6.93
C HIS A 158 -18.54 -7.98 5.58
N LEU A 159 -18.17 -8.71 4.52
CA LEU A 159 -18.02 -8.13 3.19
C LEU A 159 -19.38 -7.83 2.56
N GLU A 160 -19.56 -6.60 2.12
CA GLU A 160 -20.72 -6.10 1.37
C GLU A 160 -20.49 -6.12 -0.14
N ALA A 161 -19.23 -6.26 -0.58
CA ALA A 161 -18.83 -6.37 -1.97
C ALA A 161 -17.63 -7.34 -2.13
N PRO A 162 -17.39 -7.89 -3.33
CA PRO A 162 -16.20 -8.69 -3.60
C PRO A 162 -14.93 -7.87 -3.39
N VAL A 163 -13.86 -8.50 -2.84
CA VAL A 163 -12.54 -7.85 -2.73
C VAL A 163 -12.02 -7.49 -4.11
N THR A 164 -11.78 -6.20 -4.34
CA THR A 164 -11.29 -5.68 -5.63
C THR A 164 -9.78 -5.51 -5.60
N ARG A 165 -9.09 -5.92 -6.67
CA ARG A 165 -7.63 -5.79 -6.80
C ARG A 165 -7.26 -4.89 -7.96
N ILE A 166 -6.52 -3.81 -7.68
CA ILE A 166 -6.01 -2.85 -8.67
C ILE A 166 -4.50 -2.96 -8.70
N CYS A 167 -3.98 -3.65 -9.70
CA CYS A 167 -2.59 -4.10 -9.79
C CYS A 167 -1.96 -3.67 -11.10
N GLY A 168 -0.66 -3.85 -11.24
CA GLY A 168 0.00 -3.80 -12.55
C GLY A 168 -0.63 -4.78 -13.52
N TRP A 169 -0.47 -4.51 -14.81
CA TRP A 169 -1.03 -5.37 -15.85
C TRP A 169 -0.26 -6.69 -15.97
N ASP A 170 -0.96 -7.76 -16.36
CA ASP A 170 -0.35 -9.08 -16.65
C ASP A 170 0.37 -9.07 -18.01
N THR A 171 1.38 -8.21 -18.11
CA THR A 171 2.23 -8.05 -19.29
C THR A 171 3.70 -7.96 -18.87
N PRO A 172 4.66 -8.23 -19.76
CA PRO A 172 6.06 -7.86 -19.51
C PRO A 172 6.16 -6.37 -19.20
N TYR A 173 7.04 -6.01 -18.25
CA TYR A 173 7.17 -4.63 -17.80
C TYR A 173 7.58 -3.68 -18.93
N PRO A 174 6.75 -2.68 -19.27
CA PRO A 174 6.96 -1.81 -20.41
C PRO A 174 7.71 -0.53 -20.02
N TYR A 175 9.03 -0.54 -20.01
CA TYR A 175 9.90 0.57 -19.55
C TYR A 175 9.47 1.97 -20.02
N VAL A 176 9.02 2.09 -21.28
CA VAL A 176 8.58 3.38 -21.85
C VAL A 176 7.15 3.76 -21.42
N HIS A 177 6.35 2.76 -21.03
CA HIS A 177 4.93 2.93 -20.71
C HIS A 177 4.64 2.61 -19.23
N GLU A 178 5.60 2.81 -18.33
CA GLU A 178 5.44 2.48 -16.90
C GLU A 178 4.25 3.18 -16.26
N TRP A 179 3.95 4.43 -16.66
CA TRP A 179 2.81 5.19 -16.15
C TRP A 179 1.45 4.62 -16.54
N SER A 180 1.38 3.88 -17.63
CA SER A 180 0.18 3.14 -18.04
C SER A 180 0.12 1.75 -17.43
N TYR A 181 1.27 1.21 -17.01
CA TYR A 181 1.38 -0.11 -16.42
C TYR A 181 0.94 -0.13 -14.95
N PHE A 182 1.45 0.80 -14.15
CA PHE A 182 1.11 0.88 -12.74
C PHE A 182 -0.29 1.45 -12.51
N PRO A 183 -0.95 1.08 -11.41
CA PRO A 183 -2.18 1.76 -10.99
C PRO A 183 -1.91 3.25 -10.78
N GLY A 184 -2.58 4.09 -11.55
CA GLY A 184 -2.60 5.54 -11.33
C GLY A 184 -3.81 5.97 -10.49
N PRO A 185 -3.83 7.22 -9.97
CA PRO A 185 -4.90 7.70 -9.09
C PRO A 185 -6.27 7.62 -9.75
N ALA A 186 -6.42 7.98 -11.02
CA ALA A 186 -7.71 7.90 -11.72
C ALA A 186 -8.26 6.47 -11.81
N ARG A 187 -7.39 5.46 -12.05
CA ARG A 187 -7.80 4.05 -12.09
C ARG A 187 -8.24 3.53 -10.72
N ILE A 188 -7.55 3.96 -9.67
CA ILE A 188 -7.89 3.60 -8.29
C ILE A 188 -9.17 4.34 -7.87
N ALA A 189 -9.31 5.63 -8.17
CA ALA A 189 -10.51 6.41 -7.87
C ALA A 189 -11.77 5.82 -8.51
N ALA A 190 -11.67 5.39 -9.78
CA ALA A 190 -12.77 4.70 -10.45
C ALA A 190 -13.16 3.37 -9.75
N ALA A 191 -12.18 2.62 -9.24
CA ALA A 191 -12.45 1.40 -8.48
C ALA A 191 -13.07 1.69 -7.11
N LEU A 192 -12.63 2.76 -6.44
CA LEU A 192 -13.22 3.20 -5.17
C LEU A 192 -14.69 3.60 -5.35
N THR A 193 -15.01 4.34 -6.41
CA THR A 193 -16.40 4.69 -6.73
C THR A 193 -17.22 3.43 -7.07
N GLY A 194 -16.69 2.56 -7.91
CA GLY A 194 -17.40 1.35 -8.36
C GLY A 194 -17.71 0.36 -7.23
N ILE A 195 -16.84 0.22 -6.22
CA ILE A 195 -17.10 -0.67 -5.08
C ILE A 195 -18.17 -0.11 -4.13
N MET A 196 -18.42 1.20 -4.17
CA MET A 196 -19.51 1.82 -3.38
C MET A 196 -20.88 1.61 -4.01
N GLU A 197 -20.94 1.23 -5.31
CA GLU A 197 -22.15 0.99 -6.07
C GLU A 197 -22.52 -0.51 -6.13
N ALA A 198 -21.62 -1.39 -5.66
CA ALA A 198 -21.81 -2.85 -5.63
C ALA A 198 -22.63 -3.27 -4.40
#